data_d30c378e7fe043d448e808e8b044d3c8
#
_entry.id   d30c378e7fe043d448e808e8b044d3c8
#
_cell.length_a   1.000
_cell.length_b   1.000
_cell.length_c   1.000
_cell.angle_alpha   90.00
_cell.angle_beta   90.00
_cell.angle_gamma   90.00
#
_symmetry.space_group_name_H-M   'P 1'
#
loop_
_entity.id
_entity.type
_entity.pdbx_description
1 polymer ?
#
loop_
_entity_poly.entity_id
_entity_poly.type
_entity_poly.pdbx_seq_one_letter_code
_entity_poly.pdbx_strand_id
1 'polypeptide(L)'
;MFGNGFSSSPNKTIKNQSGSKFPTLTLWDNINCQHKLITEKFKIKKIALVTGWSMAGCQSYQWASQYPNMVKAILPFCASSKTSIHNHVFLEGVKAALTADKNWNNGNYKRQPVAGLRAFGRVYAGWAFSQNFYREKMFKKLGYKNSEELLNDWAEDHAKNWDANNLLSKLKTWQLNDISRGPTYNNNYIKALKSIKAKTILMPCNQDLYLSLIHI
;
A
#
# COMPACT_ATOMS: atom_id res chain seq x y z
N MET A 1 -2.57 -7.71 6.40
CA MET A 1 -3.37 -6.61 5.82
C MET A 1 -4.38 -7.22 4.87
N PHE A 2 -5.62 -6.75 4.89
CA PHE A 2 -6.66 -7.17 3.96
C PHE A 2 -6.27 -6.95 2.50
N GLY A 3 -6.86 -7.71 1.59
CA GLY A 3 -6.49 -7.69 0.17
C GLY A 3 -5.19 -8.42 -0.16
N ASN A 4 -4.57 -9.11 0.81
CA ASN A 4 -3.39 -9.95 0.59
C ASN A 4 -3.76 -11.43 0.68
N GLY A 5 -3.12 -12.28 -0.12
CA GLY A 5 -3.44 -13.69 -0.30
C GLY A 5 -3.57 -14.56 0.96
N PHE A 6 -2.98 -14.18 2.09
CA PHE A 6 -3.08 -14.88 3.38
C PHE A 6 -4.11 -14.27 4.34
N SER A 7 -4.70 -13.13 4.00
CA SER A 7 -5.78 -12.50 4.76
C SER A 7 -7.08 -12.56 3.95
N SER A 8 -8.19 -12.12 4.54
CA SER A 8 -9.42 -11.89 3.78
C SER A 8 -9.14 -10.95 2.61
N SER A 9 -9.48 -11.38 1.42
CA SER A 9 -9.14 -10.71 0.16
C SER A 9 -10.18 -11.04 -0.90
N PRO A 10 -10.27 -10.28 -2.00
CA PRO A 10 -11.23 -10.55 -3.06
C PRO A 10 -11.28 -12.01 -3.53
N ASN A 11 -10.13 -12.71 -3.57
CA ASN A 11 -10.07 -14.11 -3.97
C ASN A 11 -10.12 -15.12 -2.81
N LYS A 12 -10.12 -14.65 -1.54
CA LYS A 12 -10.16 -15.48 -0.33
C LYS A 12 -11.14 -14.91 0.69
N THR A 13 -12.41 -14.95 0.37
CA THR A 13 -13.50 -14.53 1.26
C THR A 13 -14.80 -15.26 0.91
N ILE A 14 -15.86 -15.00 1.64
CA ILE A 14 -17.19 -15.58 1.38
C ILE A 14 -17.74 -15.10 0.03
N LYS A 15 -18.51 -15.95 -0.66
CA LYS A 15 -18.96 -15.74 -2.04
C LYS A 15 -19.64 -14.39 -2.31
N ASN A 16 -20.43 -13.89 -1.36
CA ASN A 16 -21.16 -12.63 -1.49
C ASN A 16 -20.26 -11.38 -1.35
N GLN A 17 -19.01 -11.55 -0.93
CA GLN A 17 -18.00 -10.48 -0.81
C GLN A 17 -16.78 -10.73 -1.70
N SER A 18 -16.78 -11.72 -2.58
CA SER A 18 -15.64 -12.09 -3.41
C SER A 18 -15.55 -11.25 -4.69
N GLY A 19 -14.36 -11.22 -5.30
CA GLY A 19 -14.08 -10.53 -6.55
C GLY A 19 -14.36 -9.04 -6.45
N SER A 20 -15.10 -8.50 -7.42
CA SER A 20 -15.50 -7.08 -7.49
C SER A 20 -16.42 -6.63 -6.34
N LYS A 21 -17.00 -7.56 -5.59
CA LYS A 21 -17.87 -7.29 -4.43
C LYS A 21 -17.11 -7.12 -3.12
N PHE A 22 -15.78 -7.26 -3.14
CA PHE A 22 -14.98 -7.09 -1.93
C PHE A 22 -15.10 -5.66 -1.43
N PRO A 23 -15.34 -5.45 -0.12
CA PRO A 23 -15.55 -4.12 0.42
C PRO A 23 -14.30 -3.24 0.26
N THR A 24 -14.52 -1.95 0.10
CA THR A 24 -13.44 -0.97 0.17
C THR A 24 -12.95 -0.87 1.60
N LEU A 25 -11.68 -1.14 1.82
CA LEU A 25 -11.04 -1.11 3.14
C LEU A 25 -10.02 0.03 3.21
N THR A 26 -9.96 0.67 4.37
CA THR A 26 -9.02 1.75 4.67
C THR A 26 -7.89 1.26 5.58
N LEU A 27 -6.88 2.09 5.82
CA LEU A 27 -5.89 1.80 6.85
C LEU A 27 -6.53 1.77 8.25
N TRP A 28 -7.56 2.60 8.49
CA TRP A 28 -8.31 2.58 9.76
C TRP A 28 -8.88 1.18 10.04
N ASP A 29 -9.52 0.55 9.05
CA ASP A 29 -10.06 -0.80 9.16
C ASP A 29 -8.97 -1.83 9.45
N ASN A 30 -7.86 -1.74 8.72
CA ASN A 30 -6.71 -2.65 8.91
C ASN A 30 -6.15 -2.54 10.33
N ILE A 31 -5.93 -1.32 10.83
CA ILE A 31 -5.39 -1.09 12.17
C ILE A 31 -6.39 -1.52 13.25
N ASN A 32 -7.69 -1.30 13.04
CA ASN A 32 -8.71 -1.77 13.96
C ASN A 32 -8.69 -3.29 14.15
N CYS A 33 -8.53 -4.05 13.06
CA CYS A 33 -8.39 -5.51 13.14
C CYS A 33 -7.08 -5.95 13.79
N GLN A 34 -5.96 -5.29 13.48
CA GLN A 34 -4.68 -5.54 14.13
C GLN A 34 -4.76 -5.25 15.64
N HIS A 35 -5.39 -4.13 16.01
CA HIS A 35 -5.60 -3.76 17.41
C HIS A 35 -6.38 -4.85 18.17
N LYS A 36 -7.53 -5.31 17.63
CA LYS A 36 -8.29 -6.40 18.22
C LYS A 36 -7.44 -7.66 18.41
N LEU A 37 -6.68 -8.05 17.38
CA LEU A 37 -5.81 -9.22 17.46
C LEU A 37 -4.81 -9.12 18.61
N ILE A 38 -4.07 -8.01 18.72
CA ILE A 38 -3.02 -7.88 19.73
C ILE A 38 -3.59 -7.68 21.14
N THR A 39 -4.74 -7.03 21.29
CA THR A 39 -5.35 -6.79 22.60
C THR A 39 -6.16 -7.99 23.09
N GLU A 40 -6.97 -8.61 22.23
CA GLU A 40 -7.87 -9.69 22.62
C GLU A 40 -7.15 -11.05 22.66
N LYS A 41 -6.30 -11.35 21.63
CA LYS A 41 -5.60 -12.63 21.54
C LYS A 41 -4.30 -12.63 22.35
N PHE A 42 -3.47 -11.60 22.20
CA PHE A 42 -2.14 -11.54 22.82
C PHE A 42 -2.10 -10.73 24.12
N LYS A 43 -3.21 -10.09 24.51
CA LYS A 43 -3.35 -9.29 25.74
C LYS A 43 -2.32 -8.15 25.86
N ILE A 44 -1.83 -7.64 24.73
CA ILE A 44 -0.85 -6.55 24.68
C ILE A 44 -1.56 -5.22 24.93
N LYS A 45 -1.11 -4.48 25.95
CA LYS A 45 -1.66 -3.19 26.36
C LYS A 45 -0.85 -2.00 25.86
N LYS A 46 0.43 -2.18 25.54
CA LYS A 46 1.34 -1.13 25.07
C LYS A 46 2.24 -1.69 23.98
N ILE A 47 2.52 -0.88 22.97
CA ILE A 47 3.43 -1.19 21.88
C ILE A 47 4.67 -0.31 22.04
N ALA A 48 5.84 -0.92 22.12
CA ALA A 48 7.10 -0.19 22.25
C ALA A 48 7.43 0.58 20.97
N LEU A 49 7.28 -0.06 19.82
CA LEU A 49 7.59 0.50 18.51
C LEU A 49 6.63 -0.05 17.44
N VAL A 50 6.09 0.83 16.60
CA VAL A 50 5.48 0.46 15.31
C VAL A 50 6.38 0.99 14.21
N THR A 51 6.83 0.12 13.33
CA THR A 51 7.70 0.49 12.21
C THR A 51 7.22 -0.15 10.92
N GLY A 52 7.60 0.43 9.80
CA GLY A 52 7.29 -0.15 8.51
C GLY A 52 7.75 0.68 7.33
N TRP A 53 7.90 -0.01 6.23
CA TRP A 53 8.26 0.57 4.94
C TRP A 53 7.01 0.76 4.06
N SER A 54 6.94 1.87 3.32
CA SER A 54 5.88 2.16 2.36
C SER A 54 4.49 2.06 3.01
N MET A 55 3.56 1.28 2.51
CA MET A 55 2.23 1.10 3.14
C MET A 55 2.28 0.64 4.61
N ALA A 56 3.30 -0.10 5.03
CA ALA A 56 3.47 -0.43 6.45
C ALA A 56 3.89 0.79 7.27
N GLY A 57 4.66 1.70 6.68
CA GLY A 57 4.95 3.00 7.29
C GLY A 57 3.72 3.89 7.39
N CYS A 58 2.84 3.90 6.37
CA CYS A 58 1.55 4.56 6.46
C CYS A 58 0.70 4.00 7.62
N GLN A 59 0.72 2.68 7.83
CA GLN A 59 0.06 2.04 8.97
C GLN A 59 0.68 2.45 10.31
N SER A 60 1.98 2.74 10.37
CA SER A 60 2.63 3.23 11.60
C SER A 60 2.06 4.58 12.03
N TYR A 61 1.84 5.51 11.12
CA TYR A 61 1.13 6.76 11.39
C TYR A 61 -0.32 6.51 11.82
N GLN A 62 -1.03 5.60 11.14
CA GLN A 62 -2.41 5.26 11.49
C GLN A 62 -2.49 4.67 12.90
N TRP A 63 -1.61 3.77 13.28
CA TRP A 63 -1.51 3.23 14.64
C TRP A 63 -1.34 4.32 15.69
N ALA A 64 -0.39 5.24 15.47
CA ALA A 64 -0.09 6.29 16.42
C ALA A 64 -1.22 7.31 16.59
N SER A 65 -1.95 7.62 15.51
CA SER A 65 -3.10 8.53 15.58
C SER A 65 -4.35 7.85 16.12
N GLN A 66 -4.62 6.60 15.72
CA GLN A 66 -5.84 5.89 16.12
C GLN A 66 -5.80 5.39 17.57
N TYR A 67 -4.61 5.01 18.06
CA TYR A 67 -4.39 4.53 19.42
C TYR A 67 -3.22 5.25 20.12
N PRO A 68 -3.31 6.60 20.31
CA PRO A 68 -2.20 7.42 20.76
C PRO A 68 -1.70 7.10 22.15
N ASN A 69 -2.52 6.49 22.99
CA ASN A 69 -2.12 6.09 24.34
C ASN A 69 -1.49 4.69 24.41
N MET A 70 -1.52 3.94 23.29
CA MET A 70 -1.00 2.57 23.23
C MET A 70 0.40 2.51 22.63
N VAL A 71 0.71 3.38 21.67
CA VAL A 71 1.97 3.37 20.91
C VAL A 71 2.99 4.31 21.56
N LYS A 72 4.19 3.79 21.92
CA LYS A 72 5.27 4.59 22.52
C LYS A 72 6.15 5.27 21.48
N ALA A 73 6.43 4.60 20.37
CA ALA A 73 7.27 5.13 19.29
C ALA A 73 6.81 4.64 17.92
N ILE A 74 7.08 5.44 16.89
CA ILE A 74 6.92 5.04 15.49
C ILE A 74 8.17 5.35 14.69
N LEU A 75 8.47 4.48 13.72
CA LEU A 75 9.53 4.67 12.73
C LEU A 75 8.98 4.34 11.34
N PRO A 76 8.20 5.25 10.73
CA PRO A 76 7.79 5.11 9.33
C PRO A 76 8.94 5.49 8.40
N PHE A 77 9.25 4.65 7.42
CA PHE A 77 10.24 4.98 6.40
C PHE A 77 9.66 4.79 4.99
N CYS A 78 10.04 5.70 4.08
CA CYS A 78 9.45 5.82 2.75
C CYS A 78 7.92 5.76 2.81
N ALA A 79 7.30 6.62 3.62
CA ALA A 79 5.87 6.58 3.91
C ALA A 79 5.31 7.97 4.24
N SER A 80 4.01 8.13 4.09
CA SER A 80 3.29 9.35 4.41
C SER A 80 2.06 9.08 5.27
N SER A 81 1.66 10.06 6.07
CA SER A 81 0.43 10.01 6.88
C SER A 81 -0.84 10.22 6.05
N LYS A 82 -0.67 10.72 4.80
CA LYS A 82 -1.74 10.92 3.82
C LYS A 82 -1.18 10.75 2.41
N THR A 83 -1.90 10.06 1.54
CA THR A 83 -1.53 9.94 0.12
C THR A 83 -1.65 11.28 -0.57
N SER A 84 -0.57 11.73 -1.21
CA SER A 84 -0.54 12.95 -1.99
C SER A 84 -1.32 12.83 -3.29
N ILE A 85 -1.66 13.97 -3.90
CA ILE A 85 -2.30 14.00 -5.22
C ILE A 85 -1.39 13.35 -6.27
N HIS A 86 -0.09 13.62 -6.24
CA HIS A 86 0.88 13.02 -7.18
C HIS A 86 0.93 11.49 -7.04
N ASN A 87 1.00 10.98 -5.81
CA ASN A 87 0.95 9.55 -5.54
C ASN A 87 -0.39 8.93 -6.02
N HIS A 88 -1.51 9.64 -5.81
CA HIS A 88 -2.82 9.19 -6.30
C HIS A 88 -2.84 9.08 -7.84
N VAL A 89 -2.27 10.05 -8.57
CA VAL A 89 -2.17 10.03 -10.04
C VAL A 89 -1.35 8.83 -10.52
N PHE A 90 -0.20 8.56 -9.88
CA PHE A 90 0.57 7.35 -10.17
C PHE A 90 -0.27 6.08 -10.02
N LEU A 91 -1.00 5.96 -8.91
CA LEU A 91 -1.84 4.79 -8.64
C LEU A 91 -2.99 4.64 -9.64
N GLU A 92 -3.57 5.74 -10.13
CA GLU A 92 -4.54 5.69 -11.24
C GLU A 92 -3.89 5.20 -12.55
N GLY A 93 -2.63 5.57 -12.81
CA GLY A 93 -1.89 5.09 -13.98
C GLY A 93 -1.70 3.57 -13.99
N VAL A 94 -1.22 2.98 -12.89
CA VAL A 94 -1.06 1.51 -12.80
C VAL A 94 -2.39 0.78 -12.79
N LYS A 95 -3.43 1.36 -12.19
CA LYS A 95 -4.79 0.82 -12.25
C LYS A 95 -5.30 0.79 -13.70
N ALA A 96 -5.15 1.91 -14.43
CA ALA A 96 -5.58 2.00 -15.82
C ALA A 96 -4.86 0.96 -16.70
N ALA A 97 -3.55 0.77 -16.52
CA ALA A 97 -2.78 -0.25 -17.24
C ALA A 97 -3.35 -1.66 -17.01
N LEU A 98 -3.69 -2.01 -15.77
CA LEU A 98 -4.28 -3.32 -15.46
C LEU A 98 -5.69 -3.47 -16.04
N THR A 99 -6.53 -2.46 -15.86
CA THR A 99 -7.97 -2.54 -16.21
C THR A 99 -8.24 -2.41 -17.72
N ALA A 100 -7.23 -2.02 -18.51
CA ALA A 100 -7.28 -2.02 -19.96
C ALA A 100 -7.28 -3.43 -20.59
N ASP A 101 -6.94 -4.48 -19.82
CA ASP A 101 -7.01 -5.85 -20.32
C ASP A 101 -8.44 -6.26 -20.63
N LYS A 102 -8.66 -6.82 -21.83
CA LYS A 102 -9.97 -7.30 -22.27
C LYS A 102 -10.62 -8.33 -21.34
N ASN A 103 -9.80 -9.09 -20.60
CA ASN A 103 -10.27 -10.09 -19.66
C ASN A 103 -10.66 -9.49 -18.30
N TRP A 104 -10.37 -8.23 -18.03
CA TRP A 104 -10.66 -7.58 -16.74
C TRP A 104 -12.15 -7.60 -16.38
N ASN A 105 -13.04 -7.33 -17.34
CA ASN A 105 -14.48 -7.41 -17.17
C ASN A 105 -15.00 -6.80 -15.83
N ASN A 106 -14.57 -5.58 -15.51
CA ASN A 106 -14.95 -4.87 -14.29
C ASN A 106 -14.74 -5.71 -13.00
N GLY A 107 -13.67 -6.50 -12.96
CA GLY A 107 -13.34 -7.38 -11.84
C GLY A 107 -14.09 -8.71 -11.78
N ASN A 108 -14.91 -9.02 -12.80
CA ASN A 108 -15.68 -10.26 -12.90
C ASN A 108 -15.04 -11.24 -13.91
N TYR A 109 -13.71 -11.30 -13.94
CA TYR A 109 -12.99 -12.16 -14.86
C TYR A 109 -13.11 -13.65 -14.50
N LYS A 110 -13.19 -14.51 -15.53
CA LYS A 110 -13.10 -15.97 -15.40
C LYS A 110 -11.65 -16.45 -15.42
N ARG A 111 -10.77 -15.72 -16.11
CA ARG A 111 -9.33 -15.92 -16.18
C ARG A 111 -8.65 -14.62 -15.83
N GLN A 112 -7.55 -14.68 -15.10
CA GLN A 112 -6.77 -13.49 -14.73
C GLN A 112 -6.48 -12.62 -15.94
N PRO A 113 -6.59 -11.29 -15.82
CA PRO A 113 -6.18 -10.35 -16.86
C PRO A 113 -4.65 -10.24 -16.91
N VAL A 114 -4.01 -11.28 -17.47
CA VAL A 114 -2.55 -11.48 -17.44
C VAL A 114 -1.80 -10.36 -18.17
N ALA A 115 -2.32 -9.90 -19.30
CA ALA A 115 -1.72 -8.78 -20.03
C ALA A 115 -1.78 -7.49 -19.20
N GLY A 116 -2.90 -7.24 -18.54
CA GLY A 116 -3.06 -6.11 -17.61
C GLY A 116 -2.17 -6.19 -16.38
N LEU A 117 -2.00 -7.38 -15.80
CA LEU A 117 -1.06 -7.59 -14.69
C LEU A 117 0.40 -7.34 -15.11
N ARG A 118 0.80 -7.79 -16.29
CA ARG A 118 2.13 -7.48 -16.86
C ARG A 118 2.32 -5.99 -17.10
N ALA A 119 1.31 -5.32 -17.67
CA ALA A 119 1.34 -3.88 -17.89
C ALA A 119 1.45 -3.11 -16.56
N PHE A 120 0.70 -3.51 -15.54
CA PHE A 120 0.80 -2.97 -14.19
C PHE A 120 2.23 -3.05 -13.66
N GLY A 121 2.85 -4.24 -13.71
CA GLY A 121 4.23 -4.47 -13.23
C GLY A 121 5.25 -3.59 -13.95
N ARG A 122 5.16 -3.47 -15.28
CA ARG A 122 6.06 -2.62 -16.07
C ARG A 122 5.92 -1.13 -15.74
N VAL A 123 4.71 -0.62 -15.64
CA VAL A 123 4.47 0.78 -15.25
C VAL A 123 4.96 1.02 -13.82
N TYR A 124 4.69 0.09 -12.92
CA TYR A 124 5.09 0.22 -11.52
C TYR A 124 6.62 0.22 -11.36
N ALA A 125 7.35 -0.59 -12.11
CA ALA A 125 8.82 -0.61 -12.08
C ALA A 125 9.43 0.78 -12.37
N GLY A 126 8.83 1.57 -13.27
CA GLY A 126 9.28 2.93 -13.57
C GLY A 126 9.11 3.92 -12.42
N TRP A 127 8.28 3.61 -11.43
CA TRP A 127 8.03 4.43 -10.25
C TRP A 127 8.68 3.89 -8.98
N ALA A 128 8.86 2.56 -8.89
CA ALA A 128 9.41 1.91 -7.72
C ALA A 128 10.91 2.18 -7.52
N PHE A 129 11.61 2.49 -8.60
CA PHE A 129 13.02 2.82 -8.59
C PHE A 129 13.25 4.28 -8.97
N SER A 130 14.25 4.91 -8.33
CA SER A 130 14.59 6.31 -8.60
C SER A 130 15.12 6.52 -10.02
N GLN A 131 15.11 7.77 -10.50
CA GLN A 131 15.74 8.11 -11.77
C GLN A 131 17.24 7.76 -11.77
N ASN A 132 17.93 7.96 -10.64
CA ASN A 132 19.34 7.60 -10.50
C ASN A 132 19.57 6.10 -10.61
N PHE A 133 18.67 5.26 -10.10
CA PHE A 133 18.77 3.81 -10.26
C PHE A 133 18.89 3.40 -11.73
N TYR A 134 18.09 4.01 -12.62
CA TYR A 134 18.15 3.75 -14.06
C TYR A 134 19.36 4.42 -14.72
N ARG A 135 19.67 5.67 -14.38
CA ARG A 135 20.80 6.41 -14.93
C ARG A 135 22.14 5.71 -14.66
N GLU A 136 22.34 5.30 -13.41
CA GLU A 136 23.55 4.60 -12.96
C GLU A 136 23.53 3.09 -13.26
N LYS A 137 22.50 2.62 -13.99
CA LYS A 137 22.33 1.22 -14.37
C LYS A 137 22.44 0.26 -13.17
N MET A 138 21.91 0.67 -12.01
CA MET A 138 22.00 -0.12 -10.76
C MET A 138 21.27 -1.46 -10.85
N PHE A 139 20.36 -1.64 -11.81
CA PHE A 139 19.77 -2.94 -12.12
C PHE A 139 20.80 -4.02 -12.43
N LYS A 140 22.01 -3.64 -12.93
CA LYS A 140 23.12 -4.59 -13.14
C LYS A 140 23.64 -5.19 -11.83
N LYS A 141 23.63 -4.41 -10.72
CA LYS A 141 24.00 -4.90 -9.38
C LYS A 141 22.97 -5.89 -8.82
N LEU A 142 21.74 -5.87 -9.35
CA LEU A 142 20.69 -6.84 -9.02
C LEU A 142 20.73 -8.08 -9.93
N GLY A 143 21.69 -8.16 -10.86
CA GLY A 143 21.86 -9.29 -11.74
C GLY A 143 21.22 -9.16 -13.13
N TYR A 144 20.52 -8.06 -13.41
CA TYR A 144 19.90 -7.85 -14.74
C TYR A 144 20.91 -7.29 -15.74
N LYS A 145 20.95 -7.84 -16.95
CA LYS A 145 21.86 -7.38 -18.03
C LYS A 145 21.47 -6.00 -18.56
N ASN A 146 20.16 -5.74 -18.61
CA ASN A 146 19.59 -4.49 -19.13
C ASN A 146 18.26 -4.18 -18.43
N SER A 147 17.70 -2.99 -18.69
CA SER A 147 16.42 -2.57 -18.12
C SER A 147 15.23 -3.41 -18.59
N GLU A 148 15.31 -3.99 -19.79
CA GLU A 148 14.21 -4.83 -20.31
C GLU A 148 14.09 -6.14 -19.52
N GLU A 149 15.21 -6.75 -19.11
CA GLU A 149 15.17 -7.92 -18.22
C GLU A 149 14.50 -7.60 -16.89
N LEU A 150 14.83 -6.46 -16.27
CA LEU A 150 14.16 -5.99 -15.04
C LEU A 150 12.67 -5.81 -15.26
N LEU A 151 12.28 -5.14 -16.35
CA LEU A 151 10.85 -4.89 -16.65
C LEU A 151 10.09 -6.18 -16.93
N ASN A 152 10.72 -7.15 -17.58
CA ASN A 152 10.11 -8.45 -17.83
C ASN A 152 9.95 -9.26 -16.56
N ASP A 153 10.93 -9.21 -15.65
CA ASP A 153 10.84 -9.89 -14.35
C ASP A 153 9.66 -9.30 -13.53
N TRP A 154 9.55 -7.98 -13.45
CA TRP A 154 8.43 -7.32 -12.79
C TRP A 154 7.08 -7.66 -13.43
N ALA A 155 7.02 -7.71 -14.75
CA ALA A 155 5.81 -8.08 -15.47
C ALA A 155 5.39 -9.53 -15.16
N GLU A 156 6.34 -10.46 -15.20
CA GLU A 156 6.07 -11.87 -14.95
C GLU A 156 5.77 -12.16 -13.46
N ASP A 157 6.41 -11.47 -12.52
CA ASP A 157 6.07 -11.56 -11.10
C ASP A 157 4.61 -11.18 -10.88
N HIS A 158 4.17 -10.04 -11.42
CA HIS A 158 2.79 -9.60 -11.29
C HIS A 158 1.79 -10.56 -11.96
N ALA A 159 2.15 -11.09 -13.11
CA ALA A 159 1.29 -12.04 -13.84
C ALA A 159 1.13 -13.39 -13.12
N LYS A 160 2.19 -13.88 -12.46
CA LYS A 160 2.21 -15.20 -11.83
C LYS A 160 1.75 -15.21 -10.37
N ASN A 161 2.12 -14.16 -9.62
CA ASN A 161 2.01 -14.17 -8.16
C ASN A 161 0.88 -13.29 -7.61
N TRP A 162 0.22 -12.49 -8.44
CA TRP A 162 -0.82 -11.57 -8.00
C TRP A 162 -2.18 -11.84 -8.63
N ASP A 163 -3.22 -11.71 -7.81
CA ASP A 163 -4.61 -11.64 -8.27
C ASP A 163 -4.98 -10.18 -8.54
N ALA A 164 -5.62 -9.90 -9.67
CA ALA A 164 -5.91 -8.55 -10.10
C ALA A 164 -6.85 -7.79 -9.13
N ASN A 165 -7.90 -8.44 -8.62
CA ASN A 165 -8.79 -7.82 -7.65
C ASN A 165 -8.08 -7.57 -6.31
N ASN A 166 -7.23 -8.51 -5.86
CA ASN A 166 -6.43 -8.32 -4.65
C ASN A 166 -5.50 -7.11 -4.78
N LEU A 167 -4.84 -6.98 -5.92
CA LEU A 167 -3.91 -5.88 -6.20
C LEU A 167 -4.64 -4.54 -6.21
N LEU A 168 -5.79 -4.45 -6.90
CA LEU A 168 -6.60 -3.23 -6.94
C LEU A 168 -7.25 -2.89 -5.60
N SER A 169 -7.62 -3.88 -4.79
CA SER A 169 -8.09 -3.64 -3.42
C SER A 169 -7.03 -2.97 -2.56
N LYS A 170 -5.77 -3.44 -2.62
CA LYS A 170 -4.63 -2.83 -1.93
C LYS A 170 -4.32 -1.43 -2.44
N LEU A 171 -4.34 -1.26 -3.76
CA LEU A 171 -4.16 0.04 -4.39
C LEU A 171 -5.22 1.04 -3.92
N LYS A 172 -6.48 0.62 -3.85
CA LYS A 172 -7.58 1.46 -3.34
C LYS A 172 -7.36 1.85 -1.88
N THR A 173 -6.94 0.90 -1.04
CA THR A 173 -6.57 1.19 0.37
C THR A 173 -5.46 2.25 0.44
N TRP A 174 -4.45 2.16 -0.43
CA TRP A 174 -3.37 3.14 -0.50
C TRP A 174 -3.84 4.51 -0.96
N GLN A 175 -4.67 4.58 -2.00
CA GLN A 175 -5.28 5.84 -2.45
C GLN A 175 -6.07 6.53 -1.34
N LEU A 176 -6.71 5.75 -0.48
CA LEU A 176 -7.51 6.22 0.64
C LEU A 176 -6.71 6.50 1.92
N ASN A 177 -5.38 6.33 1.88
CA ASN A 177 -4.54 6.60 3.05
C ASN A 177 -4.66 8.08 3.47
N ASP A 178 -5.22 8.26 4.64
CA ASP A 178 -5.31 9.52 5.37
C ASP A 178 -5.64 9.16 6.82
N ILE A 179 -4.74 9.47 7.74
CA ILE A 179 -4.87 9.11 9.17
C ILE A 179 -6.08 9.73 9.86
N SER A 180 -6.69 10.75 9.24
CA SER A 180 -7.90 11.38 9.75
C SER A 180 -9.19 10.69 9.29
N ARG A 181 -9.08 9.77 8.32
CA ARG A 181 -10.23 9.03 7.81
C ARG A 181 -10.72 8.01 8.83
N GLY A 182 -12.02 8.02 9.05
CA GLY A 182 -12.67 7.18 10.05
C GLY A 182 -13.40 8.01 11.12
N PRO A 183 -14.09 7.34 12.04
CA PRO A 183 -14.99 8.03 12.98
C PRO A 183 -14.29 8.91 14.03
N THR A 184 -13.01 8.62 14.32
CA THR A 184 -12.27 9.28 15.42
C THR A 184 -12.01 10.76 15.14
N TYR A 185 -11.65 11.11 13.91
CA TYR A 185 -11.25 12.47 13.55
C TYR A 185 -12.17 13.14 12.53
N ASN A 186 -13.11 12.40 11.96
CA ASN A 186 -14.07 12.88 10.99
C ASN A 186 -13.42 13.73 9.87
N ASN A 187 -12.35 13.19 9.26
CA ASN A 187 -11.53 13.82 8.21
C ASN A 187 -10.79 15.10 8.66
N ASN A 188 -10.68 15.39 9.95
CA ASN A 188 -9.86 16.51 10.44
C ASN A 188 -8.38 16.06 10.56
N TYR A 189 -7.61 16.31 9.50
CA TYR A 189 -6.23 15.88 9.38
C TYR A 189 -5.31 16.48 10.45
N ILE A 190 -5.45 17.78 10.72
CA ILE A 190 -4.64 18.46 11.74
C ILE A 190 -4.92 17.89 13.14
N LYS A 191 -6.19 17.61 13.46
CA LYS A 191 -6.56 16.95 14.73
C LYS A 191 -5.94 15.56 14.83
N ALA A 192 -5.92 14.80 13.74
CA ALA A 192 -5.31 13.47 13.71
C ALA A 192 -3.80 13.53 13.92
N LEU A 193 -3.08 14.46 13.26
CA LEU A 193 -1.64 14.67 13.48
C LEU A 193 -1.33 15.08 14.93
N LYS A 194 -2.07 16.06 15.46
CA LYS A 194 -1.88 16.53 16.85
C LYS A 194 -2.18 15.46 17.90
N SER A 195 -2.91 14.42 17.57
CA SER A 195 -3.21 13.32 18.50
C SER A 195 -2.04 12.36 18.72
N ILE A 196 -1.05 12.36 17.83
CA ILE A 196 0.11 11.46 17.90
C ILE A 196 0.97 11.85 19.10
N LYS A 197 1.05 10.95 20.09
CA LYS A 197 1.88 11.08 21.30
C LYS A 197 3.18 10.29 21.22
N ALA A 198 3.28 9.40 20.25
CA ALA A 198 4.43 8.53 20.07
C ALA A 198 5.68 9.34 19.71
N LYS A 199 6.83 8.96 20.27
CA LYS A 199 8.13 9.43 19.76
C LYS A 199 8.25 9.03 18.30
N THR A 200 8.55 9.98 17.41
CA THR A 200 8.52 9.75 15.97
C THR A 200 9.89 10.00 15.37
N ILE A 201 10.43 8.99 14.67
CA ILE A 201 11.61 9.12 13.81
C ILE A 201 11.12 8.96 12.38
N LEU A 202 11.24 10.02 11.58
CA LEU A 202 10.86 10.01 10.18
C LEU A 202 12.09 9.66 9.33
N MET A 203 11.94 8.67 8.45
CA MET A 203 12.98 8.28 7.49
C MET A 203 12.43 8.36 6.05
N PRO A 204 12.29 9.55 5.50
CA PRO A 204 11.91 9.73 4.11
C PRO A 204 13.06 9.36 3.19
N CYS A 205 12.74 9.00 1.94
CA CYS A 205 13.74 8.85 0.89
C CYS A 205 13.74 10.11 0.00
N ASN A 206 14.90 10.73 -0.16
CA ASN A 206 15.05 11.95 -0.97
C ASN A 206 14.90 11.72 -2.48
N GLN A 207 14.95 10.47 -2.93
CA GLN A 207 14.78 10.09 -4.33
C GLN A 207 13.47 9.32 -4.58
N ASP A 208 12.57 9.30 -3.62
CA ASP A 208 11.27 8.67 -3.77
C ASP A 208 10.41 9.46 -4.77
N LEU A 209 9.90 8.78 -5.78
CA LEU A 209 9.14 9.42 -6.86
C LEU A 209 7.68 9.70 -6.50
N TYR A 210 7.12 9.05 -5.48
CA TYR A 210 5.71 9.16 -5.15
C TYR A 210 5.39 9.32 -3.65
N LEU A 211 6.31 8.94 -2.77
CA LEU A 211 6.24 9.21 -1.33
C LEU A 211 7.28 10.28 -0.94
N SER A 212 7.39 11.32 -1.75
CA SER A 212 8.43 12.33 -1.67
C SER A 212 8.35 13.19 -0.41
N LEU A 213 9.51 13.80 -0.04
CA LEU A 213 9.69 14.71 1.10
C LEU A 213 8.73 15.91 1.12
N ILE A 214 8.19 16.30 -0.03
CA ILE A 214 7.36 17.50 -0.19
C ILE A 214 6.01 17.40 0.58
N HIS A 215 5.70 16.22 1.11
CA HIS A 215 4.42 15.92 1.76
C HIS A 215 4.57 15.49 3.22
N ILE A 216 5.73 15.79 3.83
CA ILE A 216 6.00 15.53 5.25
C ILE A 216 5.80 16.82 6.05
#